data_802e89c1cacd7d20e746c0d5920b9913
#
_entry.id   802e89c1cacd7d20e746c0d5920b9913
#
_cell.length_a   1.000
_cell.length_b   1.000
_cell.length_c   1.000
_cell.angle_alpha   90.00
_cell.angle_beta   90.00
_cell.angle_gamma   90.00
#
_symmetry.space_group_name_H-M   'P 1'
#
loop_
_entity.id
_entity.type
_entity.pdbx_description
1 polymer ?
#
loop_
_entity_poly.entity_id
_entity_poly.type
_entity_poly.pdbx_seq_one_letter_code
_entity_poly.pdbx_strand_id
1 'polypeptide(L)'
;IYAYLNEGGFPQYLSTRNPRYLKELYNDIIYRDIVVRHKLPSDRQIREVAYYLASNYTHRFTYNSVAKATGIKSADTATDYIGYLEESYLVGVVTKYDYKVGEQMKSPKKVYFVDNGLVSQIGFNFSNNFGQKLENAVYVELRRREKEIFYFYDKGECDFVIREGKDIVVAYQVTVSLKDEETRKREEDGLN
;
A
#
# COMPACT_ATOMS: atom_id res chain seq x y z
N ILE A 1 16.49 -9.10 -8.54
CA ILE A 1 15.68 -8.24 -7.65
C ILE A 1 15.20 -6.97 -8.37
N TYR A 2 16.06 -6.24 -9.10
CA TYR A 2 15.69 -5.00 -9.80
C TYR A 2 14.55 -5.17 -10.80
N ALA A 3 14.52 -6.25 -11.58
CA ALA A 3 13.43 -6.55 -12.50
C ALA A 3 12.11 -6.71 -11.76
N TYR A 4 12.09 -7.48 -10.66
CA TYR A 4 10.91 -7.67 -9.82
C TYR A 4 10.39 -6.35 -9.24
N LEU A 5 11.27 -5.50 -8.73
CA LEU A 5 10.86 -4.21 -8.16
C LEU A 5 10.26 -3.25 -9.18
N ASN A 6 10.69 -3.33 -10.45
CA ASN A 6 10.18 -2.45 -11.50
C ASN A 6 8.99 -3.02 -12.27
N GLU A 7 9.00 -4.32 -12.51
CA GLU A 7 8.05 -4.99 -13.41
C GLU A 7 6.96 -5.75 -12.66
N GLY A 8 7.16 -5.99 -11.36
CA GLY A 8 6.27 -6.81 -10.55
C GLY A 8 6.55 -8.30 -10.69
N GLY A 9 5.64 -9.12 -10.17
CA GLY A 9 5.77 -10.57 -10.07
C GLY A 9 4.69 -11.37 -10.82
N PHE A 10 3.81 -10.74 -11.62
CA PHE A 10 2.78 -11.47 -12.34
C PHE A 10 3.37 -12.41 -13.41
N PRO A 11 3.24 -13.75 -13.24
CA PRO A 11 3.92 -14.71 -14.12
C PRO A 11 3.56 -14.55 -15.60
N GLN A 12 2.29 -14.29 -15.90
CA GLN A 12 1.82 -14.12 -17.27
C GLN A 12 2.40 -12.84 -17.91
N TYR A 13 2.50 -11.75 -17.15
CA TYR A 13 3.18 -10.54 -17.63
C TYR A 13 4.66 -10.81 -17.88
N LEU A 14 5.34 -11.46 -16.96
CA LEU A 14 6.77 -11.77 -17.08
C LEU A 14 7.08 -12.70 -18.26
N SER A 15 6.18 -13.66 -18.56
CA SER A 15 6.36 -14.61 -19.66
C SER A 15 6.07 -14.01 -21.03
N THR A 16 5.03 -13.17 -21.14
CA THR A 16 4.58 -12.63 -22.44
C THR A 16 5.16 -11.26 -22.76
N ARG A 17 5.58 -10.51 -21.74
CA ARG A 17 5.99 -9.11 -21.81
C ARG A 17 4.95 -8.22 -22.51
N ASN A 18 3.68 -8.62 -22.48
CA ASN A 18 2.59 -7.86 -23.08
C ASN A 18 2.26 -6.65 -22.19
N PRO A 19 2.51 -5.41 -22.63
CA PRO A 19 2.27 -4.22 -21.81
C PRO A 19 0.78 -3.96 -21.52
N ARG A 20 -0.12 -4.59 -22.30
CA ARG A 20 -1.57 -4.46 -22.08
C ARG A 20 -2.07 -5.34 -20.95
N TYR A 21 -1.37 -6.42 -20.62
CA TYR A 21 -1.84 -7.41 -19.64
C TYR A 21 -2.17 -6.79 -18.27
N LEU A 22 -1.23 -6.02 -17.69
CA LEU A 22 -1.47 -5.41 -16.37
C LEU A 22 -2.58 -4.37 -16.39
N LYS A 23 -2.74 -3.65 -17.51
CA LYS A 23 -3.83 -2.69 -17.69
C LYS A 23 -5.19 -3.38 -17.78
N GLU A 24 -5.26 -4.48 -18.52
CA GLU A 24 -6.47 -5.29 -18.66
C GLU A 24 -6.82 -5.94 -17.32
N LEU A 25 -5.84 -6.51 -16.62
CA LEU A 25 -6.03 -7.07 -15.27
C LEU A 25 -6.58 -6.02 -14.29
N TYR A 26 -5.99 -4.82 -14.25
CA TYR A 26 -6.51 -3.74 -13.43
C TYR A 26 -7.96 -3.37 -13.78
N ASN A 27 -8.28 -3.27 -15.07
CA ASN A 27 -9.63 -2.97 -15.51
C ASN A 27 -10.63 -4.06 -15.11
N ASP A 28 -10.23 -5.32 -15.22
CA ASP A 28 -11.07 -6.46 -14.82
C ASP A 28 -11.32 -6.45 -13.31
N ILE A 29 -10.31 -6.21 -12.49
CA ILE A 29 -10.45 -6.08 -11.03
C ILE A 29 -11.45 -4.95 -10.70
N ILE A 30 -11.24 -3.76 -11.25
CA ILE A 30 -12.13 -2.63 -10.98
C ILE A 30 -13.57 -2.92 -11.43
N TYR A 31 -13.77 -3.42 -12.64
CA TYR A 31 -15.10 -3.60 -13.17
C TYR A 31 -15.82 -4.82 -12.60
N ARG A 32 -15.21 -6.00 -12.67
CA ARG A 32 -15.85 -7.26 -12.32
C ARG A 32 -15.89 -7.49 -10.81
N ASP A 33 -14.74 -7.28 -10.16
CA ASP A 33 -14.59 -7.64 -8.76
C ASP A 33 -15.07 -6.52 -7.81
N ILE A 34 -15.16 -5.26 -8.30
CA ILE A 34 -15.62 -4.15 -7.48
C ILE A 34 -16.96 -3.60 -7.98
N VAL A 35 -17.00 -2.99 -9.18
CA VAL A 35 -18.19 -2.27 -9.65
C VAL A 35 -19.40 -3.19 -9.74
N VAL A 36 -19.27 -4.34 -10.38
CA VAL A 36 -20.38 -5.31 -10.52
C VAL A 36 -20.73 -5.93 -9.18
N ARG A 37 -19.74 -6.34 -8.39
CA ARG A 37 -19.95 -7.01 -7.10
C ARG A 37 -20.66 -6.11 -6.09
N HIS A 38 -20.24 -4.85 -5.97
CA HIS A 38 -20.79 -3.88 -5.03
C HIS A 38 -21.90 -3.00 -5.65
N LYS A 39 -22.31 -3.29 -6.90
CA LYS A 39 -23.37 -2.57 -7.61
C LYS A 39 -23.15 -1.06 -7.65
N LEU A 40 -21.90 -0.64 -7.88
CA LEU A 40 -21.58 0.78 -7.98
C LEU A 40 -22.20 1.39 -9.26
N PRO A 41 -22.70 2.63 -9.20
CA PRO A 41 -23.33 3.28 -10.35
C PRO A 41 -22.33 3.61 -11.48
N SER A 42 -21.06 3.73 -11.15
CA SER A 42 -19.96 3.92 -12.11
C SER A 42 -18.61 3.54 -11.50
N ASP A 43 -17.61 3.35 -12.36
CA ASP A 43 -16.23 3.05 -11.93
C ASP A 43 -15.39 4.31 -11.67
N ARG A 44 -15.93 5.50 -11.94
CA ARG A 44 -15.15 6.75 -11.89
C ARG A 44 -14.51 7.01 -10.52
N GLN A 45 -15.31 7.03 -9.47
CA GLN A 45 -14.83 7.39 -8.14
C GLN A 45 -13.86 6.34 -7.56
N ILE A 46 -14.13 5.05 -7.78
CA ILE A 46 -13.22 3.98 -7.32
C ILE A 46 -11.87 4.05 -8.05
N ARG A 47 -11.86 4.44 -9.34
CA ARG A 47 -10.61 4.66 -10.09
C ARG A 47 -9.85 5.89 -9.57
N GLU A 48 -10.54 6.97 -9.23
CA GLU A 48 -9.93 8.16 -8.62
C GLU A 48 -9.28 7.83 -7.27
N VAL A 49 -9.94 7.00 -6.43
CA VAL A 49 -9.36 6.50 -5.19
C VAL A 49 -8.14 5.62 -5.46
N ALA A 50 -8.26 4.64 -6.34
CA ALA A 50 -7.14 3.75 -6.68
C ALA A 50 -5.94 4.53 -7.23
N TYR A 51 -6.17 5.53 -8.08
CA TYR A 51 -5.14 6.42 -8.62
C TYR A 51 -4.45 7.24 -7.52
N TYR A 52 -5.24 7.84 -6.60
CA TYR A 52 -4.68 8.59 -5.46
C TYR A 52 -3.81 7.70 -4.58
N LEU A 53 -4.31 6.51 -4.23
CA LEU A 53 -3.57 5.56 -3.40
C LEU A 53 -2.29 5.07 -4.09
N ALA A 54 -2.35 4.75 -5.39
CA ALA A 54 -1.19 4.31 -6.16
C ALA A 54 -0.13 5.41 -6.33
N SER A 55 -0.55 6.67 -6.36
CA SER A 55 0.37 7.81 -6.41
C SER A 55 0.99 8.16 -5.05
N ASN A 56 0.41 7.63 -3.96
CA ASN A 56 0.83 7.89 -2.57
C ASN A 56 1.07 6.61 -1.76
N TYR A 57 1.31 5.47 -2.41
CA TYR A 57 1.55 4.21 -1.70
C TYR A 57 2.80 4.30 -0.82
N THR A 58 2.83 3.52 0.24
CA THR A 58 3.77 3.55 1.36
C THR A 58 3.67 4.79 2.27
N HIS A 59 3.05 5.87 1.80
CA HIS A 59 2.83 7.06 2.63
C HIS A 59 1.59 6.92 3.50
N ARG A 60 1.57 7.70 4.57
CA ARG A 60 0.42 7.77 5.48
C ARG A 60 -0.72 8.57 4.86
N PHE A 61 -1.94 8.07 5.03
CA PHE A 61 -3.18 8.73 4.61
C PHE A 61 -4.26 8.64 5.68
N THR A 62 -5.29 9.47 5.56
CA THR A 62 -6.55 9.36 6.28
C THR A 62 -7.69 9.26 5.29
N TYR A 63 -8.79 8.60 5.65
CA TYR A 63 -9.97 8.53 4.78
C TYR A 63 -10.49 9.93 4.41
N ASN A 64 -10.43 10.88 5.34
CA ASN A 64 -10.74 12.29 5.08
C ASN A 64 -9.81 12.92 4.01
N SER A 65 -8.51 12.63 4.06
CA SER A 65 -7.57 13.16 3.05
C SER A 65 -7.84 12.59 1.67
N VAL A 66 -8.18 11.30 1.59
CA VAL A 66 -8.59 10.64 0.34
C VAL A 66 -9.87 11.27 -0.21
N ALA A 67 -10.92 11.38 0.62
CA ALA A 67 -12.19 11.98 0.22
C ALA A 67 -12.01 13.40 -0.33
N LYS A 68 -11.22 14.23 0.38
CA LYS A 68 -10.93 15.61 -0.05
C LYS A 68 -10.17 15.66 -1.38
N ALA A 69 -9.15 14.82 -1.54
CA ALA A 69 -8.31 14.82 -2.74
C ALA A 69 -9.05 14.29 -3.98
N THR A 70 -9.96 13.32 -3.81
CA THR A 70 -10.72 12.69 -4.90
C THR A 70 -12.10 13.32 -5.14
N GLY A 71 -12.49 14.32 -4.34
CA GLY A 71 -13.80 14.95 -4.46
C GLY A 71 -15.00 14.07 -4.04
N ILE A 72 -14.73 13.00 -3.29
CA ILE A 72 -15.76 12.12 -2.73
C ILE A 72 -16.46 12.82 -1.56
N LYS A 73 -17.78 12.61 -1.44
CA LYS A 73 -18.64 13.36 -0.51
C LYS A 73 -18.26 13.18 0.97
N SER A 74 -17.78 12.00 1.37
CA SER A 74 -17.51 11.71 2.77
C SER A 74 -16.33 10.75 2.96
N ALA A 75 -15.76 10.77 4.16
CA ALA A 75 -14.76 9.79 4.58
C ALA A 75 -15.32 8.36 4.63
N ASP A 76 -16.61 8.21 4.95
CA ASP A 76 -17.26 6.90 4.99
C ASP A 76 -17.27 6.26 3.58
N THR A 77 -17.63 7.02 2.56
CA THR A 77 -17.57 6.54 1.17
C THR A 77 -16.13 6.22 0.74
N ALA A 78 -15.15 7.01 1.17
CA ALA A 78 -13.74 6.69 0.91
C ALA A 78 -13.30 5.42 1.64
N THR A 79 -13.81 5.19 2.86
CA THR A 79 -13.58 3.95 3.64
C THR A 79 -14.14 2.74 2.89
N ASP A 80 -15.39 2.82 2.41
CA ASP A 80 -16.03 1.75 1.66
C ASP A 80 -15.23 1.42 0.39
N TYR A 81 -14.83 2.43 -0.39
CA TYR A 81 -14.07 2.22 -1.62
C TYR A 81 -12.69 1.62 -1.37
N ILE A 82 -12.01 2.04 -0.32
CA ILE A 82 -10.72 1.44 0.07
C ILE A 82 -10.95 -0.01 0.53
N GLY A 83 -12.01 -0.29 1.27
CA GLY A 83 -12.41 -1.64 1.65
C GLY A 83 -12.65 -2.54 0.42
N TYR A 84 -13.33 -2.05 -0.62
CA TYR A 84 -13.53 -2.81 -1.86
C TYR A 84 -12.24 -3.11 -2.61
N LEU A 85 -11.27 -2.16 -2.58
CA LEU A 85 -9.94 -2.39 -3.14
C LEU A 85 -9.16 -3.44 -2.33
N GLU A 86 -9.33 -3.49 -1.00
CA GLU A 86 -8.74 -4.54 -0.15
C GLU A 86 -9.40 -5.91 -0.39
N GLU A 87 -10.73 -5.98 -0.46
CA GLU A 87 -11.47 -7.22 -0.74
C GLU A 87 -11.12 -7.81 -2.11
N SER A 88 -10.77 -6.97 -3.09
CA SER A 88 -10.29 -7.39 -4.42
C SER A 88 -8.81 -7.78 -4.44
N TYR A 89 -8.13 -7.74 -3.30
CA TYR A 89 -6.68 -7.98 -3.16
C TYR A 89 -5.80 -7.02 -3.99
N LEU A 90 -6.32 -5.89 -4.45
CA LEU A 90 -5.53 -4.91 -5.18
C LEU A 90 -4.59 -4.14 -4.25
N VAL A 91 -5.09 -3.82 -3.06
CA VAL A 91 -4.33 -3.12 -2.01
C VAL A 91 -4.41 -3.85 -0.67
N GLY A 92 -3.57 -3.45 0.26
CA GLY A 92 -3.73 -3.77 1.66
C GLY A 92 -3.43 -2.54 2.51
N VAL A 93 -4.23 -2.34 3.53
CA VAL A 93 -4.11 -1.22 4.46
C VAL A 93 -3.41 -1.67 5.73
N VAL A 94 -2.35 -0.97 6.10
CA VAL A 94 -1.60 -1.21 7.33
C VAL A 94 -1.91 -0.12 8.35
N THR A 95 -2.33 -0.52 9.54
CA THR A 95 -2.67 0.38 10.63
C THR A 95 -1.45 0.71 11.48
N LYS A 96 -1.48 1.87 12.16
CA LYS A 96 -0.48 2.19 13.17
C LYS A 96 -0.59 1.20 14.33
N TYR A 97 0.54 0.70 14.82
CA TYR A 97 0.57 -0.02 16.09
C TYR A 97 0.33 0.94 17.25
N ASP A 98 -0.63 0.62 18.09
CA ASP A 98 -0.88 1.30 19.35
C ASP A 98 -1.46 0.30 20.36
N TYR A 99 -1.11 0.43 21.64
CA TYR A 99 -1.68 -0.41 22.70
C TYR A 99 -3.18 -0.15 22.92
N LYS A 100 -3.66 1.06 22.56
CA LYS A 100 -5.06 1.46 22.66
C LYS A 100 -5.74 1.28 21.30
N VAL A 101 -6.63 0.32 21.19
CA VAL A 101 -7.38 0.03 19.94
C VAL A 101 -8.07 1.28 19.37
N GLY A 102 -8.62 2.15 20.24
CA GLY A 102 -9.25 3.39 19.80
C GLY A 102 -8.28 4.37 19.11
N GLU A 103 -7.04 4.46 19.57
CA GLU A 103 -6.00 5.27 18.93
C GLU A 103 -5.50 4.61 17.63
N GLN A 104 -5.36 3.28 17.62
CA GLN A 104 -5.05 2.52 16.43
C GLN A 104 -6.07 2.78 15.30
N MET A 105 -7.38 2.78 15.63
CA MET A 105 -8.46 3.01 14.67
C MET A 105 -8.45 4.44 14.12
N LYS A 106 -8.18 5.45 14.94
CA LYS A 106 -8.16 6.87 14.55
C LYS A 106 -6.91 7.31 13.84
N SER A 107 -5.80 6.58 14.02
CA SER A 107 -4.50 6.91 13.43
C SER A 107 -4.55 6.84 11.89
N PRO A 108 -3.73 7.64 11.19
CA PRO A 108 -3.50 7.49 9.78
C PRO A 108 -3.13 6.05 9.42
N LYS A 109 -3.38 5.65 8.19
CA LYS A 109 -3.06 4.32 7.64
C LYS A 109 -1.95 4.45 6.61
N LYS A 110 -1.21 3.37 6.36
CA LYS A 110 -0.38 3.22 5.14
C LYS A 110 -1.09 2.28 4.17
N VAL A 111 -0.91 2.51 2.87
CA VAL A 111 -1.44 1.61 1.83
C VAL A 111 -0.30 1.01 1.03
N TYR A 112 -0.45 -0.27 0.71
CA TYR A 112 0.47 -1.04 -0.12
C TYR A 112 -0.31 -1.75 -1.22
N PHE A 113 0.35 -2.04 -2.32
CA PHE A 113 -0.24 -2.75 -3.45
C PHE A 113 0.27 -4.17 -3.54
N VAL A 114 -0.56 -5.06 -4.10
CA VAL A 114 -0.20 -6.47 -4.30
C VAL A 114 1.01 -6.65 -5.21
N ASP A 115 1.26 -5.66 -6.10
CA ASP A 115 2.33 -5.77 -7.09
C ASP A 115 2.80 -4.40 -7.59
N ASN A 116 4.13 -4.22 -7.70
CA ASN A 116 4.72 -2.97 -8.18
C ASN A 116 4.44 -2.68 -9.66
N GLY A 117 4.27 -3.71 -10.47
CA GLY A 117 3.92 -3.56 -11.88
C GLY A 117 2.52 -2.97 -12.06
N LEU A 118 1.56 -3.38 -11.22
CA LEU A 118 0.23 -2.78 -11.19
C LEU A 118 0.26 -1.32 -10.74
N VAL A 119 1.02 -0.98 -9.70
CA VAL A 119 1.20 0.43 -9.28
C VAL A 119 1.64 1.30 -10.44
N SER A 120 2.60 0.81 -11.23
CA SER A 120 3.13 1.54 -12.40
C SER A 120 2.09 1.77 -13.50
N GLN A 121 1.03 0.95 -13.56
CA GLN A 121 -0.08 1.11 -14.52
C GLN A 121 -1.18 2.05 -14.03
N ILE A 122 -1.32 2.20 -12.72
CA ILE A 122 -2.43 2.92 -12.07
C ILE A 122 -2.01 4.33 -11.70
N GLY A 123 -0.91 4.46 -10.97
CA GLY A 123 -0.45 5.71 -10.35
C GLY A 123 0.37 6.59 -11.26
N PHE A 124 0.50 7.84 -10.88
CA PHE A 124 1.38 8.79 -11.53
C PHE A 124 2.72 8.83 -10.77
N ASN A 125 3.75 8.23 -11.38
CA ASN A 125 5.08 8.20 -10.80
C ASN A 125 6.00 9.20 -11.50
N PHE A 126 6.25 10.36 -10.88
CA PHE A 126 7.23 11.35 -11.37
C PHE A 126 8.69 10.90 -11.21
N SER A 127 8.95 9.99 -10.30
CA SER A 127 10.30 9.49 -10.02
C SER A 127 10.28 7.97 -9.87
N ASN A 128 11.38 7.36 -10.28
CA ASN A 128 11.61 5.95 -10.05
C ASN A 128 11.97 5.74 -8.56
N ASN A 129 10.99 5.99 -7.65
CA ASN A 129 11.22 5.91 -6.22
C ASN A 129 11.48 4.46 -5.80
N PHE A 130 12.76 4.09 -5.85
CA PHE A 130 13.20 2.74 -5.56
C PHE A 130 12.91 2.35 -4.10
N GLY A 131 12.94 3.30 -3.17
CA GLY A 131 12.61 3.08 -1.76
C GLY A 131 11.17 2.60 -1.59
N GLN A 132 10.20 3.29 -2.20
CA GLN A 132 8.79 2.88 -2.14
C GLN A 132 8.56 1.49 -2.76
N LYS A 133 9.21 1.21 -3.90
CA LYS A 133 9.12 -0.10 -4.55
C LYS A 133 9.67 -1.22 -3.67
N LEU A 134 10.77 -0.95 -2.97
CA LEU A 134 11.38 -1.89 -2.04
C LEU A 134 10.49 -2.11 -0.83
N GLU A 135 9.98 -1.04 -0.22
CA GLU A 135 9.06 -1.11 0.92
C GLU A 135 7.78 -1.88 0.55
N ASN A 136 7.20 -1.62 -0.61
CA ASN A 136 6.04 -2.37 -1.09
C ASN A 136 6.34 -3.86 -1.31
N ALA A 137 7.53 -4.19 -1.84
CA ALA A 137 7.93 -5.59 -2.02
C ALA A 137 8.12 -6.32 -0.69
N VAL A 138 8.64 -5.64 0.34
CA VAL A 138 8.74 -6.19 1.72
C VAL A 138 7.34 -6.44 2.27
N TYR A 139 6.39 -5.48 2.10
CA TYR A 139 5.00 -5.69 2.49
C TYR A 139 4.40 -6.94 1.85
N VAL A 140 4.54 -7.10 0.52
CA VAL A 140 4.02 -8.25 -0.22
C VAL A 140 4.58 -9.57 0.34
N GLU A 141 5.87 -9.61 0.65
CA GLU A 141 6.50 -10.80 1.23
C GLU A 141 6.01 -11.09 2.66
N LEU A 142 5.83 -10.06 3.49
CA LEU A 142 5.26 -10.22 4.84
C LEU A 142 3.82 -10.73 4.79
N ARG A 143 2.99 -10.23 3.87
CA ARG A 143 1.63 -10.71 3.62
C ARG A 143 1.61 -12.16 3.14
N ARG A 144 2.52 -12.53 2.24
CA ARG A 144 2.67 -13.91 1.75
C ARG A 144 3.00 -14.88 2.89
N ARG A 145 3.69 -14.40 3.93
CA ARG A 145 3.99 -15.16 5.16
C ARG A 145 2.87 -15.10 6.20
N GLU A 146 1.72 -14.55 5.85
CA GLU A 146 0.55 -14.41 6.74
C GLU A 146 0.86 -13.70 8.06
N LYS A 147 1.78 -12.72 8.02
CA LYS A 147 2.14 -11.95 9.22
C LYS A 147 1.09 -10.89 9.54
N GLU A 148 0.87 -10.66 10.83
CA GLU A 148 0.05 -9.55 11.33
C GLU A 148 0.91 -8.27 11.34
N ILE A 149 0.67 -7.38 10.37
CA ILE A 149 1.53 -6.27 10.01
C ILE A 149 0.93 -4.96 10.52
N PHE A 150 1.75 -4.17 11.21
CA PHE A 150 1.48 -2.78 11.59
C PHE A 150 2.65 -1.92 11.13
N TYR A 151 2.49 -0.58 11.18
CA TYR A 151 3.61 0.35 11.18
C TYR A 151 3.67 1.07 12.53
N PHE A 152 4.81 1.63 12.88
CA PHE A 152 4.97 2.43 14.09
C PHE A 152 5.37 3.86 13.73
N TYR A 153 4.82 4.82 14.47
CA TYR A 153 5.16 6.23 14.32
C TYR A 153 4.86 6.97 15.63
N ASP A 154 5.91 7.53 16.21
CA ASP A 154 5.86 8.43 17.35
C ASP A 154 7.04 9.42 17.25
N LYS A 155 8.08 9.27 18.04
CA LYS A 155 9.33 10.03 17.93
C LYS A 155 10.21 9.57 16.76
N GLY A 156 10.06 8.32 16.35
CA GLY A 156 10.67 7.70 15.16
C GLY A 156 9.60 7.02 14.31
N GLU A 157 9.98 6.57 13.12
CA GLU A 157 9.13 5.80 12.21
C GLU A 157 9.76 4.42 11.99
N CYS A 158 8.92 3.37 12.10
CA CYS A 158 9.27 2.01 11.69
C CYS A 158 8.26 1.54 10.66
N ASP A 159 8.74 1.09 9.50
CA ASP A 159 7.88 0.75 8.37
C ASP A 159 7.00 -0.44 8.66
N PHE A 160 7.53 -1.48 9.29
CA PHE A 160 6.75 -2.67 9.65
C PHE A 160 7.07 -3.16 11.04
N VAL A 161 6.02 -3.41 11.79
CA VAL A 161 6.04 -4.05 13.11
C VAL A 161 5.20 -5.30 13.01
N ILE A 162 5.76 -6.45 13.38
CA ILE A 162 5.07 -7.74 13.35
C ILE A 162 4.64 -8.11 14.74
N ARG A 163 3.36 -8.41 14.89
CA ARG A 163 2.78 -8.89 16.13
C ARG A 163 2.48 -10.38 16.03
N GLU A 164 2.76 -11.11 17.09
CA GLU A 164 2.30 -12.49 17.31
C GLU A 164 1.63 -12.57 18.68
N GLY A 165 0.33 -12.78 18.69
CA GLY A 165 -0.47 -12.72 19.93
C GLY A 165 -0.50 -11.32 20.53
N LYS A 166 0.13 -11.14 21.71
CA LYS A 166 0.20 -9.85 22.40
C LYS A 166 1.53 -9.12 22.21
N ASP A 167 2.53 -9.80 21.68
CA ASP A 167 3.90 -9.33 21.67
C ASP A 167 4.32 -8.86 20.27
N ILE A 168 5.12 -7.80 20.24
CA ILE A 168 5.88 -7.42 19.03
C ILE A 168 7.09 -8.34 18.96
N VAL A 169 7.20 -9.09 17.87
CA VAL A 169 8.28 -10.06 17.68
C VAL A 169 9.38 -9.56 16.76
N VAL A 170 9.06 -8.66 15.82
CA VAL A 170 10.03 -8.10 14.86
C VAL A 170 9.61 -6.70 14.44
N ALA A 171 10.60 -5.83 14.23
CA ALA A 171 10.47 -4.55 13.56
C ALA A 171 11.39 -4.52 12.32
N TYR A 172 10.87 -4.00 11.21
CA TYR A 172 11.61 -3.84 9.96
C TYR A 172 11.60 -2.38 9.54
N GLN A 173 12.78 -1.84 9.31
CA GLN A 173 12.97 -0.57 8.62
C GLN A 173 13.56 -0.83 7.24
N VAL A 174 12.95 -0.25 6.21
CA VAL A 174 13.31 -0.54 4.82
C VAL A 174 14.03 0.65 4.21
N THR A 175 15.29 0.47 3.85
CA THR A 175 16.09 1.51 3.22
C THR A 175 16.92 0.98 2.05
N VAL A 176 17.15 1.83 1.08
CA VAL A 176 17.96 1.48 -0.11
C VAL A 176 19.45 1.49 0.21
N SER A 177 19.89 2.33 1.13
CA SER A 177 21.29 2.50 1.47
C SER A 177 21.46 3.06 2.88
N LEU A 178 22.41 2.51 3.62
CA LEU A 178 22.88 2.99 4.93
C LEU A 178 24.27 3.68 4.82
N LYS A 179 24.66 4.13 3.62
CA LYS A 179 25.98 4.72 3.39
C LYS A 179 26.10 6.14 3.95
N ASP A 180 24.97 6.85 4.07
CA ASP A 180 24.92 8.18 4.66
C ASP A 180 24.64 8.06 6.17
N GLU A 181 25.49 8.69 6.99
CA GLU A 181 25.40 8.61 8.46
C GLU A 181 24.09 9.19 9.02
N GLU A 182 23.57 10.27 8.42
CA GLU A 182 22.30 10.87 8.83
C GLU A 182 21.13 9.91 8.53
N THR A 183 21.12 9.30 7.35
CA THR A 183 20.14 8.27 6.99
C THR A 183 20.24 7.10 7.94
N ARG A 184 21.43 6.57 8.19
CA ARG A 184 21.63 5.44 9.10
C ARG A 184 21.11 5.74 10.51
N LYS A 185 21.45 6.89 11.07
CA LYS A 185 21.00 7.29 12.41
C LYS A 185 19.46 7.42 12.47
N ARG A 186 18.86 8.07 11.48
CA ARG A 186 17.40 8.20 11.42
C ARG A 186 16.69 6.84 11.37
N GLU A 187 17.19 5.91 10.57
CA GLU A 187 16.63 4.55 10.42
C GLU A 187 16.84 3.70 11.68
N GLU A 188 17.99 3.83 12.36
CA GLU A 188 18.27 3.16 13.64
C GLU A 188 17.42 3.73 14.78
N ASP A 189 17.20 5.07 14.82
CA ASP A 189 16.34 5.72 15.82
C ASP A 189 14.85 5.28 15.70
N GLY A 190 14.41 4.88 14.51
CA GLY A 190 13.07 4.36 14.27
C GLY A 190 12.85 2.94 14.82
N LEU A 191 13.91 2.20 15.10
CA LEU A 191 13.85 0.84 15.63
C LEU A 191 14.00 0.78 17.16
N ASN A 192 14.41 1.86 17.83
CA ASN A 192 14.57 1.97 19.28
C ASN A 192 13.36 2.63 19.93
#